data_a0dc02bf6c06019d114af0732df154d5
#
_entry.id   a0dc02bf6c06019d114af0732df154d5
#
_cell.length_a   1.000
_cell.length_b   1.000
_cell.length_c   1.000
_cell.angle_alpha   90.00
_cell.angle_beta   90.00
_cell.angle_gamma   90.00
#
_symmetry.space_group_name_H-M   'P 1'
#
loop_
_entity.id
_entity.type
_entity.pdbx_description
1 polymer ?
#
loop_
_entity_poly.entity_id
_entity_poly.type
_entity_poly.pdbx_seq_one_letter_code
_entity_poly.pdbx_strand_id
1 'polypeptide(L)'
;FERDYDEYGYEFGTPGTRIGALAEAMPRIEARLARLNPAPVHHMPVLIGGGGERKTLRIVAQHADIWHSFAGPDELQHKLDVLQGHADAVERDISSMVVSNGASVRQGIGGLGLERLDALHALGTRLITVSISGDDGPDGYDVEKVRPFLEWRDAKNA
;
A
#
# COMPACT_ATOMS: atom_id res chain seq x y z
N PHE A 1 -11.16 11.94 1.52
CA PHE A 1 -10.93 13.40 1.56
C PHE A 1 -11.88 14.02 2.59
N GLU A 2 -11.56 15.22 3.13
CA GLU A 2 -12.41 15.93 4.08
C GLU A 2 -13.84 16.15 3.52
N ARG A 3 -13.94 16.49 2.25
CA ARG A 3 -15.21 16.64 1.55
C ARG A 3 -16.13 15.40 1.64
N ASP A 4 -15.55 14.20 1.59
CA ASP A 4 -16.34 12.97 1.67
C ASP A 4 -16.91 12.77 3.09
N TYR A 5 -16.14 13.17 4.11
CA TYR A 5 -16.60 13.15 5.49
C TYR A 5 -17.73 14.15 5.73
N ASP A 6 -17.59 15.37 5.18
CA ASP A 6 -18.63 16.41 5.27
C ASP A 6 -19.92 15.95 4.57
N GLU A 7 -19.80 15.37 3.38
CA GLU A 7 -20.94 14.86 2.60
C GLU A 7 -21.74 13.79 3.35
N TYR A 8 -21.05 12.91 4.08
CA TYR A 8 -21.68 11.83 4.83
C TYR A 8 -21.93 12.16 6.32
N GLY A 9 -21.63 13.37 6.75
CA GLY A 9 -21.90 13.83 8.12
C GLY A 9 -20.98 13.22 9.17
N TYR A 10 -19.77 12.82 8.81
CA TYR A 10 -18.77 12.31 9.73
C TYR A 10 -17.76 13.38 10.12
N GLU A 11 -17.27 13.32 11.35
CA GLU A 11 -16.17 14.17 11.79
C GLU A 11 -14.87 13.73 11.12
N PHE A 12 -14.22 14.63 10.37
CA PHE A 12 -12.93 14.33 9.72
C PHE A 12 -11.78 14.22 10.73
N GLY A 13 -11.80 15.02 11.78
CA GLY A 13 -10.78 15.04 12.80
C GLY A 13 -9.40 15.47 12.29
N THR A 14 -8.39 15.26 13.11
CA THR A 14 -6.99 15.54 12.77
C THR A 14 -6.29 14.30 12.20
N PRO A 15 -5.15 14.43 11.49
CA PRO A 15 -4.33 13.28 11.12
C PRO A 15 -3.98 12.37 12.30
N GLY A 16 -3.73 12.96 13.48
CA GLY A 16 -3.41 12.22 14.70
C GLY A 16 -4.57 11.38 15.21
N THR A 17 -5.80 11.94 15.22
CA THR A 17 -7.00 11.20 15.66
C THR A 17 -7.35 10.08 14.69
N ARG A 18 -7.24 10.33 13.37
CA ARG A 18 -7.48 9.27 12.36
C ARG A 18 -6.51 8.10 12.46
N ILE A 19 -5.21 8.37 12.68
CA ILE A 19 -4.22 7.29 12.90
C ILE A 19 -4.47 6.57 14.23
N GLY A 20 -4.89 7.29 15.28
CA GLY A 20 -5.30 6.69 16.54
C GLY A 20 -6.49 5.75 16.36
N ALA A 21 -7.52 6.21 15.65
CA ALA A 21 -8.70 5.39 15.33
C ALA A 21 -8.34 4.12 14.51
N LEU A 22 -7.38 4.22 13.58
CA LEU A 22 -6.87 3.04 12.87
C LEU A 22 -6.23 2.04 13.84
N ALA A 23 -5.36 2.51 14.74
CA ALA A 23 -4.70 1.64 15.73
C ALA A 23 -5.71 0.92 16.64
N GLU A 24 -6.79 1.61 17.04
CA GLU A 24 -7.88 1.02 17.84
C GLU A 24 -8.76 0.06 17.04
N ALA A 25 -8.93 0.32 15.74
CA ALA A 25 -9.76 -0.51 14.88
C ALA A 25 -9.12 -1.87 14.54
N MET A 26 -7.80 -1.94 14.39
CA MET A 26 -7.12 -3.16 13.93
C MET A 26 -7.41 -4.38 14.79
N PRO A 27 -7.24 -4.38 16.12
CA PRO A 27 -7.57 -5.54 16.95
C PRO A 27 -9.04 -5.93 16.87
N ARG A 28 -9.94 -4.96 16.67
CA ARG A 28 -11.37 -5.22 16.50
C ARG A 28 -11.68 -5.88 15.17
N ILE A 29 -10.99 -5.46 14.10
CA ILE A 29 -11.11 -6.06 12.76
C ILE A 29 -10.65 -7.52 12.84
N GLU A 30 -9.47 -7.79 13.38
CA GLU A 30 -8.91 -9.13 13.56
C GLU A 30 -9.84 -10.05 14.35
N ALA A 31 -10.34 -9.56 15.49
CA ALA A 31 -11.28 -10.31 16.31
C ALA A 31 -12.60 -10.61 15.59
N ARG A 32 -13.05 -9.74 14.68
CA ARG A 32 -14.24 -9.99 13.87
C ARG A 32 -13.97 -10.97 12.75
N LEU A 33 -12.84 -10.86 12.06
CA LEU A 33 -12.44 -11.81 11.02
C LEU A 33 -12.35 -13.23 11.56
N ALA A 34 -11.77 -13.40 12.76
CA ALA A 34 -11.67 -14.68 13.43
C ALA A 34 -13.03 -15.30 13.82
N ARG A 35 -14.11 -14.53 13.84
CA ARG A 35 -15.46 -14.97 14.23
C ARG A 35 -16.45 -15.01 13.06
N LEU A 36 -16.00 -14.80 11.83
CA LEU A 36 -16.89 -14.87 10.67
C LEU A 36 -17.50 -16.27 10.52
N ASN A 37 -18.80 -16.29 10.22
CA ASN A 37 -19.52 -17.52 9.92
C ASN A 37 -20.40 -17.32 8.65
N PRO A 38 -20.11 -18.02 7.55
CA PRO A 38 -19.01 -19.00 7.41
C PRO A 38 -17.62 -18.32 7.52
N ALA A 39 -16.64 -19.09 7.93
CA ALA A 39 -15.25 -18.62 7.96
C ALA A 39 -14.75 -18.33 6.53
N PRO A 40 -13.81 -17.38 6.36
CA PRO A 40 -13.19 -17.13 5.07
C PRO A 40 -12.54 -18.39 4.51
N VAL A 41 -12.73 -18.64 3.22
CA VAL A 41 -12.14 -19.81 2.53
C VAL A 41 -10.61 -19.73 2.48
N HIS A 42 -10.08 -18.51 2.45
CA HIS A 42 -8.65 -18.22 2.43
C HIS A 42 -8.32 -17.12 3.44
N HIS A 43 -7.04 -17.06 3.82
CA HIS A 43 -6.54 -15.90 4.56
C HIS A 43 -6.82 -14.62 3.77
N MET A 44 -7.39 -13.62 4.44
CA MET A 44 -7.64 -12.30 3.87
C MET A 44 -6.49 -11.38 4.27
N PRO A 45 -5.59 -11.04 3.35
CA PRO A 45 -4.44 -10.21 3.68
C PRO A 45 -4.88 -8.78 4.02
N VAL A 46 -4.30 -8.24 5.08
CA VAL A 46 -4.51 -6.87 5.51
C VAL A 46 -3.51 -5.97 4.82
N LEU A 47 -4.00 -5.04 3.99
CA LEU A 47 -3.17 -4.00 3.38
C LEU A 47 -3.33 -2.70 4.15
N ILE A 48 -2.19 -2.12 4.58
CA ILE A 48 -2.14 -0.79 5.19
C ILE A 48 -1.24 0.11 4.36
N GLY A 49 -1.78 1.27 3.96
CA GLY A 49 -1.06 2.29 3.22
C GLY A 49 -0.55 3.42 4.11
N GLY A 50 0.57 4.01 3.73
CA GLY A 50 1.12 5.20 4.37
C GLY A 50 2.57 5.03 4.82
N GLY A 51 3.25 6.17 5.02
CA GLY A 51 4.69 6.21 5.31
C GLY A 51 5.07 6.94 6.60
N GLY A 52 4.10 7.21 7.49
CA GLY A 52 4.37 7.91 8.75
C GLY A 52 5.18 7.05 9.72
N GLU A 53 6.44 7.39 9.93
CA GLU A 53 7.44 6.57 10.63
C GLU A 53 7.08 6.24 12.08
N ARG A 54 6.56 7.24 12.81
CA ARG A 54 6.34 7.11 14.26
C ARG A 54 5.08 6.32 14.64
N LYS A 55 4.04 6.37 13.79
CA LYS A 55 2.73 5.78 14.10
C LYS A 55 2.28 4.79 13.03
N THR A 56 2.25 5.22 11.75
CA THR A 56 1.71 4.38 10.69
C THR A 56 2.56 3.13 10.49
N LEU A 57 3.89 3.25 10.38
CA LEU A 57 4.76 2.09 10.21
C LEU A 57 4.74 1.16 11.44
N ARG A 58 4.49 1.69 12.63
CA ARG A 58 4.27 0.85 13.81
C ARG A 58 3.01 0.00 13.69
N ILE A 59 1.90 0.57 13.18
CA ILE A 59 0.66 -0.17 12.95
C ILE A 59 0.86 -1.20 11.82
N VAL A 60 1.55 -0.81 10.76
CA VAL A 60 1.95 -1.72 9.66
C VAL A 60 2.72 -2.92 10.21
N ALA A 61 3.77 -2.66 11.02
CA ALA A 61 4.58 -3.70 11.62
C ALA A 61 3.77 -4.68 12.50
N GLN A 62 2.70 -4.21 13.13
CA GLN A 62 1.87 -5.03 14.00
C GLN A 62 0.80 -5.84 13.26
N HIS A 63 0.24 -5.32 12.17
CA HIS A 63 -1.03 -5.82 11.64
C HIS A 63 -1.04 -6.11 10.14
N ALA A 64 -0.11 -5.52 9.34
CA ALA A 64 -0.20 -5.63 7.90
C ALA A 64 0.47 -6.89 7.34
N ASP A 65 -0.16 -7.50 6.34
CA ASP A 65 0.44 -8.51 5.46
C ASP A 65 1.04 -7.83 4.21
N ILE A 66 0.46 -6.69 3.83
CA ILE A 66 0.89 -5.87 2.71
C ILE A 66 1.05 -4.43 3.17
N TRP A 67 2.22 -3.86 2.96
CA TRP A 67 2.45 -2.44 3.18
C TRP A 67 2.49 -1.69 1.85
N HIS A 68 1.56 -0.74 1.65
CA HIS A 68 1.60 0.14 0.48
C HIS A 68 2.36 1.42 0.80
N SER A 69 3.57 1.52 0.23
CA SER A 69 4.44 2.68 0.37
C SER A 69 4.21 3.67 -0.78
N PHE A 70 4.24 4.96 -0.45
CA PHE A 70 4.27 6.05 -1.43
C PHE A 70 5.68 6.61 -1.61
N ALA A 71 6.67 6.06 -0.91
CA ALA A 71 8.05 6.49 -0.98
C ALA A 71 8.67 6.19 -2.35
N GLY A 72 9.55 7.09 -2.81
CA GLY A 72 10.42 6.81 -3.93
C GLY A 72 11.57 5.86 -3.55
N PRO A 73 12.36 5.39 -4.54
CA PRO A 73 13.50 4.51 -4.25
C PRO A 73 14.46 5.08 -3.23
N ASP A 74 14.72 6.39 -3.27
CA ASP A 74 15.68 7.07 -2.38
C ASP A 74 15.23 7.04 -0.91
N GLU A 75 13.92 7.01 -0.66
CA GLU A 75 13.36 7.01 0.70
C GLU A 75 12.95 5.60 1.16
N LEU A 76 12.69 4.68 0.22
CA LEU A 76 12.09 3.39 0.55
C LEU A 76 12.97 2.57 1.48
N GLN A 77 14.30 2.55 1.25
CA GLN A 77 15.22 1.80 2.12
C GLN A 77 15.12 2.29 3.58
N HIS A 78 15.17 3.60 3.78
CA HIS A 78 15.02 4.16 5.13
C HIS A 78 13.70 3.77 5.79
N LYS A 79 12.58 3.79 5.02
CA LYS A 79 11.28 3.37 5.54
C LYS A 79 11.22 1.89 5.87
N LEU A 80 11.89 1.04 5.11
CA LEU A 80 12.03 -0.38 5.40
C LEU A 80 12.82 -0.62 6.69
N ASP A 81 13.91 0.12 6.91
CA ASP A 81 14.72 0.02 8.12
C ASP A 81 13.90 0.44 9.36
N VAL A 82 13.11 1.53 9.26
CA VAL A 82 12.19 1.96 10.33
C VAL A 82 11.11 0.92 10.58
N LEU A 83 10.53 0.35 9.52
CA LEU A 83 9.50 -0.70 9.62
C LEU A 83 10.06 -1.94 10.33
N GLN A 84 11.28 -2.37 9.95
CA GLN A 84 11.96 -3.49 10.62
C GLN A 84 12.18 -3.21 12.10
N GLY A 85 12.64 -2.02 12.47
CA GLY A 85 12.82 -1.65 13.87
C GLY A 85 11.51 -1.69 14.69
N HIS A 86 10.36 -1.36 14.08
CA HIS A 86 9.06 -1.51 14.73
C HIS A 86 8.63 -2.98 14.85
N ALA A 87 8.94 -3.81 13.85
CA ALA A 87 8.66 -5.24 13.87
C ALA A 87 9.47 -5.95 14.95
N ASP A 88 10.75 -5.64 15.06
CA ASP A 88 11.65 -6.16 16.10
C ASP A 88 11.15 -5.81 17.51
N ALA A 89 10.65 -4.59 17.70
CA ALA A 89 10.12 -4.14 18.99
C ALA A 89 8.86 -4.89 19.45
N VAL A 90 8.18 -5.59 18.55
CA VAL A 90 6.99 -6.42 18.83
C VAL A 90 7.23 -7.90 18.52
N GLU A 91 8.47 -8.29 18.31
CA GLU A 91 8.90 -9.67 18.02
C GLU A 91 8.14 -10.31 16.85
N ARG A 92 7.77 -9.50 15.83
CA ARG A 92 7.06 -9.98 14.65
C ARG A 92 8.02 -10.17 13.49
N ASP A 93 8.03 -11.36 12.91
CA ASP A 93 8.68 -11.61 11.62
C ASP A 93 7.84 -11.00 10.48
N ILE A 94 8.45 -10.08 9.74
CA ILE A 94 7.86 -9.43 8.56
C ILE A 94 8.52 -9.86 7.25
N SER A 95 9.31 -10.91 7.26
CA SER A 95 10.02 -11.40 6.05
C SER A 95 9.05 -11.80 4.91
N SER A 96 7.83 -12.21 5.27
CA SER A 96 6.76 -12.55 4.31
C SER A 96 5.88 -11.36 3.92
N MET A 97 6.10 -10.17 4.52
CA MET A 97 5.30 -8.98 4.19
C MET A 97 5.56 -8.54 2.75
N VAL A 98 4.47 -8.32 2.01
CA VAL A 98 4.56 -7.81 0.65
C VAL A 98 4.69 -6.29 0.67
N VAL A 99 5.78 -5.77 0.12
CA VAL A 99 5.94 -4.34 -0.11
C VAL A 99 5.27 -3.97 -1.42
N SER A 100 4.33 -3.05 -1.36
CA SER A 100 3.58 -2.52 -2.49
C SER A 100 3.94 -1.06 -2.77
N ASN A 101 3.89 -0.64 -4.03
CA ASN A 101 4.04 0.76 -4.44
C ASN A 101 3.11 1.09 -5.61
N GLY A 102 2.92 2.38 -5.88
CA GLY A 102 2.04 2.86 -6.94
C GLY A 102 2.81 3.36 -8.15
N ALA A 103 2.24 3.13 -9.33
CA ALA A 103 2.63 3.74 -10.60
C ALA A 103 1.41 4.37 -11.26
N SER A 104 1.60 5.40 -12.10
CA SER A 104 0.51 6.05 -12.84
C SER A 104 0.86 6.16 -14.31
N VAL A 105 -0.08 5.73 -15.14
CA VAL A 105 0.03 5.87 -16.60
C VAL A 105 -0.04 7.34 -17.03
N ARG A 106 -0.71 8.19 -16.23
CA ARG A 106 -0.88 9.63 -16.51
C ARG A 106 0.44 10.39 -16.51
N GLN A 107 1.40 9.97 -15.69
CA GLN A 107 2.75 10.57 -15.66
C GLN A 107 3.63 10.10 -16.82
N GLY A 108 3.10 9.21 -17.68
CA GLY A 108 3.83 8.57 -18.77
C GLY A 108 4.89 7.61 -18.25
N ILE A 109 5.37 6.76 -19.14
CA ILE A 109 6.54 5.91 -18.86
C ILE A 109 7.77 6.78 -18.53
N GLY A 110 7.81 8.04 -18.99
CA GLY A 110 8.86 9.00 -18.71
C GLY A 110 8.82 9.63 -17.30
N GLY A 111 7.69 9.61 -16.59
CA GLY A 111 7.58 10.17 -15.23
C GLY A 111 7.84 9.17 -14.11
N LEU A 112 7.63 7.88 -14.41
CA LEU A 112 7.92 6.77 -13.52
C LEU A 112 8.70 5.70 -14.28
N GLY A 113 9.76 6.06 -14.98
CA GLY A 113 10.46 5.18 -15.87
C GLY A 113 10.62 3.76 -15.35
N LEU A 114 10.74 2.80 -16.22
CA LEU A 114 11.02 1.42 -15.86
C LEU A 114 12.24 1.33 -14.91
N GLU A 115 13.17 2.27 -14.99
CA GLU A 115 14.29 2.44 -14.07
C GLU A 115 13.85 2.64 -12.61
N ARG A 116 12.77 3.41 -12.38
CA ARG A 116 12.22 3.55 -11.03
C ARG A 116 11.59 2.26 -10.53
N LEU A 117 10.89 1.53 -11.42
CA LEU A 117 10.33 0.22 -11.06
C LEU A 117 11.44 -0.79 -10.78
N ASP A 118 12.51 -0.77 -11.54
CA ASP A 118 13.70 -1.59 -11.30
C ASP A 118 14.31 -1.29 -9.93
N ALA A 119 14.48 -0.02 -9.59
CA ALA A 119 15.00 0.39 -8.30
C ALA A 119 14.08 -0.03 -7.14
N LEU A 120 12.76 0.17 -7.27
CA LEU A 120 11.79 -0.29 -6.27
C LEU A 120 11.79 -1.83 -6.12
N HIS A 121 11.88 -2.55 -7.24
CA HIS A 121 11.94 -4.01 -7.22
C HIS A 121 13.21 -4.52 -6.55
N ALA A 122 14.36 -3.89 -6.83
CA ALA A 122 15.63 -4.20 -6.17
C ALA A 122 15.58 -4.00 -4.65
N LEU A 123 14.80 -3.02 -4.18
CA LEU A 123 14.55 -2.76 -2.76
C LEU A 123 13.46 -3.67 -2.14
N GLY A 124 12.94 -4.64 -2.88
CA GLY A 124 11.99 -5.61 -2.33
C GLY A 124 10.52 -5.34 -2.62
N THR A 125 10.17 -4.32 -3.41
CA THR A 125 8.77 -4.15 -3.86
C THR A 125 8.36 -5.32 -4.75
N ARG A 126 7.22 -5.93 -4.44
CA ARG A 126 6.69 -7.11 -5.18
C ARG A 126 5.28 -6.91 -5.72
N LEU A 127 4.60 -5.87 -5.31
CA LEU A 127 3.26 -5.52 -5.79
C LEU A 127 3.27 -4.08 -6.31
N ILE A 128 2.97 -3.88 -7.58
CA ILE A 128 2.84 -2.56 -8.19
C ILE A 128 1.38 -2.35 -8.60
N THR A 129 0.76 -1.31 -8.04
CA THR A 129 -0.58 -0.87 -8.47
C THR A 129 -0.41 0.17 -9.57
N VAL A 130 -1.05 -0.02 -10.71
CA VAL A 130 -0.99 0.92 -11.84
C VAL A 130 -2.33 1.65 -11.97
N SER A 131 -2.29 2.99 -11.83
CA SER A 131 -3.47 3.83 -12.03
C SER A 131 -3.60 4.22 -13.49
N ILE A 132 -4.77 3.96 -14.07
CA ILE A 132 -5.16 4.43 -15.41
C ILE A 132 -6.18 5.55 -15.21
N SER A 133 -5.93 6.70 -15.81
CA SER A 133 -6.91 7.80 -15.84
C SER A 133 -7.52 7.91 -17.22
N GLY A 134 -8.83 7.98 -17.30
CA GLY A 134 -9.52 8.36 -18.54
C GLY A 134 -9.30 9.85 -18.81
N ASP A 135 -8.74 10.19 -19.95
CA ASP A 135 -8.51 11.58 -20.34
C ASP A 135 -9.76 12.20 -21.01
N ASP A 136 -10.68 11.38 -21.55
CA ASP A 136 -11.81 11.81 -22.40
C ASP A 136 -13.18 11.27 -21.96
N GLY A 137 -13.40 11.04 -20.66
CA GLY A 137 -14.70 10.57 -20.14
C GLY A 137 -14.75 9.06 -19.84
N PRO A 138 -15.94 8.50 -19.53
CA PRO A 138 -16.09 7.14 -19.01
C PRO A 138 -15.60 6.03 -19.95
N ASP A 139 -15.49 6.30 -21.24
CA ASP A 139 -15.03 5.34 -22.25
C ASP A 139 -13.55 5.53 -22.64
N GLY A 140 -12.85 6.48 -22.00
CA GLY A 140 -11.50 6.92 -22.38
C GLY A 140 -10.35 6.18 -21.68
N TYR A 141 -10.57 4.97 -21.14
CA TYR A 141 -9.49 4.18 -20.52
C TYR A 141 -8.71 3.41 -21.58
N ASP A 142 -7.52 3.90 -21.91
CA ASP A 142 -6.61 3.19 -22.80
C ASP A 142 -5.79 2.15 -22.03
N VAL A 143 -6.29 0.90 -22.02
CA VAL A 143 -5.65 -0.23 -21.33
C VAL A 143 -4.32 -0.63 -21.96
N GLU A 144 -4.06 -0.25 -23.24
CA GLU A 144 -2.78 -0.54 -23.89
C GLU A 144 -1.62 0.21 -23.22
N LYS A 145 -1.89 1.32 -22.57
CA LYS A 145 -0.90 2.05 -21.76
C LYS A 145 -0.34 1.24 -20.59
N VAL A 146 -1.01 0.15 -20.17
CA VAL A 146 -0.52 -0.77 -19.13
C VAL A 146 0.45 -1.82 -19.68
N ARG A 147 0.45 -2.07 -20.99
CA ARG A 147 1.28 -3.11 -21.63
C ARG A 147 2.76 -3.06 -21.22
N PRO A 148 3.45 -1.91 -21.20
CA PRO A 148 4.86 -1.87 -20.80
C PRO A 148 5.10 -2.33 -19.35
N PHE A 149 4.13 -2.10 -18.47
CA PHE A 149 4.21 -2.57 -17.07
C PHE A 149 4.04 -4.09 -16.98
N LEU A 150 3.16 -4.66 -17.81
CA LEU A 150 2.98 -6.11 -17.88
C LEU A 150 4.22 -6.80 -18.47
N GLU A 151 4.79 -6.28 -19.51
CA GLU A 151 6.04 -6.78 -20.12
C GLU A 151 7.20 -6.70 -19.12
N TRP A 152 7.32 -5.59 -18.39
CA TRP A 152 8.30 -5.44 -17.32
C TRP A 152 8.10 -6.49 -16.22
N ARG A 153 6.86 -6.68 -15.74
CA ARG A 153 6.51 -7.71 -14.75
C ARG A 153 6.91 -9.10 -15.22
N ASP A 154 6.56 -9.44 -16.45
CA ASP A 154 6.82 -10.77 -17.01
C ASP A 154 8.33 -11.03 -17.13
N ALA A 155 9.09 -10.02 -17.53
CA ALA A 155 10.56 -10.09 -17.56
C ALA A 155 11.19 -10.24 -16.16
N LYS A 156 10.55 -9.74 -15.07
CA LYS A 156 11.04 -9.92 -13.69
C LYS A 156 10.66 -11.29 -13.10
N ASN A 157 9.66 -11.95 -13.66
CA ASN A 157 9.17 -13.25 -13.18
C ASN A 157 9.71 -14.44 -14.00
N ALA A 158 10.42 -14.19 -15.10
CA ALA A 158 11.06 -15.21 -15.92
C ALA A 158 12.37 -15.69 -15.32
#